data_84285d9f52668fde448300967cddb98c
#
_entry.id   84285d9f52668fde448300967cddb98c
#
_cell.length_a   1.000
_cell.length_b   1.000
_cell.length_c   1.000
_cell.angle_alpha   90.00
_cell.angle_beta   90.00
_cell.angle_gamma   90.00
#
_symmetry.space_group_name_H-M   'P 1'
#
loop_
_entity.id
_entity.type
_entity.pdbx_description
1 polymer ?
#
loop_
_entity_poly.entity_id
_entity_poly.type
_entity_poly.pdbx_seq_one_letter_code
_entity_poly.pdbx_strand_id
1 'polypeptide(L)'
;MSTLANSVRFDEAMMWVNLVDGRQLGVPMAFFPRLLQATPQQRADFQISGGGLGLHWGELDEDISVPALLAGKGDLTMPHKLAA
;
A
#
# COMPACT_ATOMS: atom_id res chain seq x y z
N MET A 1 8.75 7.96 17.05
CA MET A 1 9.16 7.22 16.01
C MET A 1 8.20 7.28 14.92
N SER A 2 8.60 7.65 13.82
CA SER A 2 7.69 7.89 12.75
C SER A 2 7.63 6.74 11.79
N THR A 3 6.44 6.21 11.58
CA THR A 3 6.23 5.16 10.61
C THR A 3 5.42 5.71 9.45
N LEU A 4 5.57 6.99 9.17
CA LEU A 4 4.82 7.62 8.10
C LEU A 4 5.46 7.31 6.76
N ALA A 5 4.63 7.21 5.74
CA ALA A 5 5.10 6.97 4.40
C ALA A 5 5.60 8.27 3.78
N ASN A 6 6.66 8.18 3.00
CA ASN A 6 7.17 9.36 2.34
C ASN A 6 7.16 9.16 0.81
N SER A 7 7.20 7.95 0.32
CA SER A 7 7.06 7.71 -1.11
C SER A 7 6.69 6.25 -1.35
N VAL A 8 6.23 5.96 -2.55
CA VAL A 8 5.81 4.62 -2.92
C VAL A 8 6.31 4.34 -4.31
N ARG A 9 6.82 3.16 -4.55
CA ARG A 9 7.17 2.75 -5.90
C ARG A 9 6.67 1.33 -6.13
N PHE A 10 6.54 0.93 -7.37
CA PHE A 10 6.03 -0.36 -7.72
C PHE A 10 7.01 -1.09 -8.64
N ASP A 11 7.10 -2.39 -8.51
CA ASP A 11 7.76 -3.20 -9.51
C ASP A 11 6.76 -4.29 -9.93
N GLU A 12 7.19 -5.34 -10.55
CA GLU A 12 6.26 -6.29 -11.13
C GLU A 12 5.20 -6.83 -10.19
N ALA A 13 5.53 -7.18 -9.03
CA ALA A 13 4.60 -7.81 -8.11
C ALA A 13 4.50 -7.12 -6.76
N MET A 14 5.34 -6.15 -6.51
CA MET A 14 5.45 -5.57 -5.18
C MET A 14 5.19 -4.07 -5.18
N MET A 15 4.62 -3.61 -4.08
CA MET A 15 4.52 -2.20 -3.78
C MET A 15 5.54 -1.94 -2.70
N TRP A 16 6.42 -0.96 -2.90
CA TRP A 16 7.44 -0.64 -1.91
C TRP A 16 7.14 0.72 -1.32
N VAL A 17 6.88 0.74 -0.03
CA VAL A 17 6.55 1.97 0.68
C VAL A 17 7.79 2.40 1.43
N ASN A 18 8.30 3.60 1.13
CA ASN A 18 9.46 4.11 1.82
C ASN A 18 8.96 4.92 3.00
N LEU A 19 9.47 4.63 4.16
CA LEU A 19 9.04 5.29 5.38
C LEU A 19 9.99 6.42 5.74
N VAL A 20 9.49 7.39 6.47
CA VAL A 20 10.25 8.56 6.85
C VAL A 20 11.49 8.19 7.66
N ASP A 21 11.46 7.09 8.39
CA ASP A 21 12.58 6.69 9.21
C ASP A 21 13.66 5.92 8.41
N GLY A 22 13.50 5.83 7.10
CA GLY A 22 14.49 5.19 6.24
C GLY A 22 14.23 3.75 5.91
N ARG A 23 13.25 3.13 6.52
CA ARG A 23 12.93 1.75 6.21
C ARG A 23 12.07 1.65 4.97
N GLN A 24 12.10 0.51 4.31
CA GLN A 24 11.22 0.24 3.20
C GLN A 24 10.36 -0.94 3.56
N LEU A 25 9.07 -0.84 3.24
CA LEU A 25 8.14 -1.92 3.50
C LEU A 25 7.72 -2.50 2.15
N GLY A 26 8.00 -3.75 1.91
CA GLY A 26 7.59 -4.43 0.68
C GLY A 26 6.27 -5.13 0.89
N VAL A 27 5.31 -4.86 0.02
CA VAL A 27 3.97 -5.41 0.14
C VAL A 27 3.60 -6.07 -1.18
N PRO A 28 3.28 -7.36 -1.18
CA PRO A 28 2.84 -7.99 -2.41
C PRO A 28 1.53 -7.36 -2.88
N MET A 29 1.45 -6.97 -4.15
CA MET A 29 0.22 -6.37 -4.64
C MET A 29 -0.95 -7.35 -4.64
N ALA A 30 -0.67 -8.63 -4.52
CA ALA A 30 -1.74 -9.61 -4.41
C ALA A 30 -2.59 -9.41 -3.16
N PHE A 31 -2.09 -8.65 -2.16
CA PHE A 31 -2.87 -8.37 -0.97
C PHE A 31 -3.93 -7.30 -1.31
N PHE A 32 -3.82 -6.62 -2.42
CA PHE A 32 -4.74 -5.56 -2.80
C PHE A 32 -5.14 -5.77 -4.26
N PRO A 33 -6.19 -6.54 -4.52
CA PRO A 33 -6.57 -6.89 -5.89
C PRO A 33 -6.79 -5.70 -6.82
N ARG A 34 -7.28 -4.59 -6.32
CA ARG A 34 -7.48 -3.42 -7.17
C ARG A 34 -6.16 -2.88 -7.67
N LEU A 35 -5.10 -2.95 -6.85
CA LEU A 35 -3.79 -2.50 -7.29
C LEU A 35 -3.17 -3.53 -8.22
N LEU A 36 -3.37 -4.81 -7.95
CA LEU A 36 -2.81 -5.85 -8.76
C LEU A 36 -3.34 -5.78 -10.19
N GLN A 37 -4.61 -5.46 -10.35
CA GLN A 37 -5.23 -5.40 -11.66
C GLN A 37 -5.13 -4.03 -12.33
N ALA A 38 -4.56 -3.07 -11.66
CA ALA A 38 -4.47 -1.71 -12.19
C ALA A 38 -3.35 -1.59 -13.22
N THR A 39 -3.43 -0.58 -14.06
CA THR A 39 -2.36 -0.29 -15.00
C THR A 39 -1.24 0.40 -14.25
N PRO A 40 -0.03 0.42 -14.79
CA PRO A 40 1.07 1.15 -14.15
C PRO A 40 0.75 2.62 -13.93
N GLN A 41 -0.01 3.23 -14.84
CA GLN A 41 -0.36 4.62 -14.67
C GLN A 41 -1.33 4.79 -13.53
N GLN A 42 -2.28 3.89 -13.35
CA GLN A 42 -3.22 3.99 -12.26
C GLN A 42 -2.51 3.79 -10.93
N ARG A 43 -1.53 2.89 -10.86
CA ARG A 43 -0.80 2.66 -9.61
C ARG A 43 0.03 3.89 -9.27
N ALA A 44 0.57 4.58 -10.26
CA ALA A 44 1.39 5.74 -10.01
C ALA A 44 0.58 6.95 -9.55
N ASP A 45 -0.71 6.92 -9.75
CA ASP A 45 -1.55 8.08 -9.42
C ASP A 45 -2.06 7.98 -7.99
N PHE A 46 -1.17 7.86 -7.04
CA PHE A 46 -1.55 7.78 -5.64
C PHE A 46 -1.32 9.10 -4.95
N GLN A 47 -1.96 9.29 -3.83
CA GLN A 47 -1.75 10.46 -3.01
C GLN A 47 -1.43 9.98 -1.61
N ILE A 48 -0.47 10.61 -0.96
CA ILE A 48 -0.14 10.28 0.42
C ILE A 48 -0.99 11.20 1.28
N SER A 49 -1.80 10.64 2.14
CA SER A 49 -2.73 11.40 2.95
C SER A 49 -2.36 11.33 4.42
N GLY A 50 -2.91 12.24 5.20
CA GLY A 50 -2.69 12.26 6.64
C GLY A 50 -1.22 12.40 7.02
N GLY A 51 -0.44 13.11 6.22
CA GLY A 51 0.97 13.29 6.53
C GLY A 51 1.79 12.03 6.44
N GLY A 52 1.30 11.01 5.77
CA GLY A 52 1.99 9.75 5.61
C GLY A 52 1.30 8.57 6.27
N LEU A 53 0.12 8.79 6.86
CA LEU A 53 -0.60 7.70 7.50
C LEU A 53 -1.39 6.87 6.49
N GLY A 54 -1.71 7.43 5.34
CA GLY A 54 -2.55 6.74 4.37
C GLY A 54 -2.07 6.90 2.96
N LEU A 55 -2.47 5.98 2.10
CA LEU A 55 -2.21 6.03 0.67
C LEU A 55 -3.57 5.91 -0.01
N HIS A 56 -3.83 6.81 -0.96
CA HIS A 56 -5.14 6.87 -1.59
C HIS A 56 -5.03 6.87 -3.10
N TRP A 57 -5.85 6.08 -3.76
CA TRP A 57 -5.96 6.05 -5.21
C TRP A 57 -7.39 6.37 -5.56
N GLY A 58 -7.64 7.57 -6.05
CA GLY A 58 -9.01 8.00 -6.33
C GLY A 58 -9.70 7.19 -7.41
N GLU A 59 -8.99 6.96 -8.51
CA GLU A 59 -9.57 6.24 -9.62
C GLU A 59 -9.87 4.79 -9.27
N LEU A 60 -9.08 4.17 -8.45
CA LEU A 60 -9.26 2.79 -8.08
C LEU A 60 -10.14 2.62 -6.85
N ASP A 61 -10.51 3.72 -6.23
CA ASP A 61 -11.31 3.72 -5.01
C ASP A 61 -10.61 2.86 -3.97
N GLU A 62 -9.30 3.03 -3.83
CA GLU A 62 -8.52 2.26 -2.88
C GLU A 62 -7.89 3.17 -1.84
N ASP A 63 -8.00 2.78 -0.57
CA ASP A 63 -7.38 3.50 0.53
C ASP A 63 -6.64 2.51 1.37
N ILE A 64 -5.38 2.78 1.66
CA ILE A 64 -4.56 1.87 2.44
C ILE A 64 -4.00 2.60 3.64
N SER A 65 -4.11 1.99 4.80
CA SER A 65 -3.55 2.52 6.03
C SER A 65 -2.14 2.02 6.18
N VAL A 66 -1.18 2.92 6.34
CA VAL A 66 0.22 2.53 6.53
C VAL A 66 0.40 1.76 7.84
N PRO A 67 -0.21 2.17 8.95
CA PRO A 67 -0.11 1.34 10.16
C PRO A 67 -0.66 -0.07 9.96
N ALA A 68 -1.71 -0.22 9.16
CA ALA A 68 -2.26 -1.54 8.91
C ALA A 68 -1.28 -2.37 8.06
N LEU A 69 -0.57 -1.76 7.14
CA LEU A 69 0.42 -2.48 6.35
C LEU A 69 1.55 -2.96 7.26
N LEU A 70 1.97 -2.13 8.19
CA LEU A 70 3.04 -2.50 9.11
C LEU A 70 2.58 -3.64 10.03
N ALA A 71 1.30 -3.75 10.27
CA ALA A 71 0.76 -4.84 11.07
C ALA A 71 0.50 -6.10 10.25
N GLY A 72 0.82 -6.06 8.96
CA GLY A 72 0.65 -7.22 8.10
C GLY A 72 -0.74 -7.44 7.56
N LYS A 73 -1.59 -6.38 7.56
CA LYS A 73 -2.94 -6.54 7.08
C LYS A 73 -3.04 -6.16 5.62
N GLY A 74 -3.80 -6.88 4.86
CA GLY A 74 -4.09 -6.55 3.47
C GLY A 74 -5.50 -6.03 3.32
N ASP A 75 -6.08 -6.23 2.14
CA ASP A 75 -7.42 -5.77 1.86
C ASP A 75 -8.39 -6.58 2.71
N LEU A 76 -9.12 -5.89 3.58
CA LEU A 76 -9.99 -6.56 4.51
C LEU A 76 -11.25 -7.13 3.85
N THR A 77 -11.47 -6.82 2.61
CA THR A 77 -12.61 -7.40 1.91
C THR A 77 -12.26 -8.79 1.41
N MET A 78 -11.00 -9.21 1.53
CA MET A 78 -10.58 -10.52 1.07
C MET A 78 -10.42 -11.45 2.26
N PRO A 79 -10.80 -12.67 2.17
CA PRO A 79 -10.64 -13.60 3.24
C PRO A 79 -9.18 -13.96 3.31
N HIS A 80 -8.55 -13.66 4.40
CA HIS A 80 -7.16 -13.95 4.53
C HIS A 80 -6.95 -15.24 5.23
N LYS A 81 -7.18 -16.27 4.56
CA LYS A 81 -7.04 -17.47 5.14
C LYS A 81 -5.74 -17.69 5.59
N LEU A 82 -4.87 -17.15 5.16
CA LEU A 82 -3.60 -17.32 5.53
C LEU A 82 -3.43 -17.36 6.86
N ALA A 83 -4.12 -16.94 7.39
CA ALA A 83 -4.02 -16.82 8.72
C ALA A 83 -3.47 -18.06 9.10
N ALA A 84 -3.63 -18.73 8.47
CA ALA A 84 -3.16 -19.86 8.87
C ALA A 84 -2.00 -19.86 9.45
#